data_bb0f626faad49ed800e715df35580523
#
_entry.id   bb0f626faad49ed800e715df35580523
#
_cell.length_a   1.000
_cell.length_b   1.000
_cell.length_c   1.000
_cell.angle_alpha   90.00
_cell.angle_beta   90.00
_cell.angle_gamma   90.00
#
_symmetry.space_group_name_H-M   'P 1'
#
loop_
_entity.id
_entity.type
_entity.pdbx_description
1 polymer ?
#
loop_
_entity_poly.entity_id
_entity_poly.type
_entity_poly.pdbx_seq_one_letter_code
_entity_poly.pdbx_strand_id
1 'polypeptide(L)'
;MLENILTLLMLVLLQAVLGFDNLLYISLESKKADVTRQSFVRKTGIGLAIIFRIILLFALVKLIGYFQEPVLHIPFEDVVEGHFNIHSLIVLMGGVFILFTAMKEIWHMVSFKNFTVNDTGSKQSVSKVIAMIVVMNVVFSFDSILSAMALTDVFWIMAVAIIISGILMIWLAEKVTVFLTKNRIYEVLGLFILFIVGIMLLTEGGHLAQLKLFGEVIVPMSKTTFYFIIAILVLIDIVQGRYQKKIMKSQEVKA
;
A
#
# COMPACT_ATOMS: atom_id res chain seq x y z
N MET A 1 6.88 -13.00 -31.02
CA MET A 1 6.85 -11.52 -30.93
C MET A 1 5.50 -11.02 -30.45
N LEU A 2 4.39 -11.43 -31.05
CA LEU A 2 3.03 -11.05 -30.60
C LEU A 2 2.74 -11.50 -29.16
N GLU A 3 3.13 -12.71 -28.80
CA GLU A 3 3.00 -13.28 -27.46
C GLU A 3 3.71 -12.43 -26.40
N ASN A 4 4.94 -12.02 -26.65
CA ASN A 4 5.70 -11.16 -25.73
C ASN A 4 5.06 -9.78 -25.52
N ILE A 5 4.43 -9.22 -26.57
CA ILE A 5 3.71 -7.95 -26.47
C ILE A 5 2.44 -8.14 -25.63
N LEU A 6 1.71 -9.23 -25.83
CA LEU A 6 0.53 -9.56 -25.05
C LEU A 6 0.87 -9.76 -23.57
N THR A 7 1.94 -10.52 -23.28
CA THR A 7 2.46 -10.74 -21.94
C THR A 7 2.88 -9.43 -21.29
N LEU A 8 3.58 -8.55 -22.00
CA LEU A 8 3.95 -7.23 -21.52
C LEU A 8 2.71 -6.39 -21.15
N LEU A 9 1.70 -6.36 -22.02
CA LEU A 9 0.46 -5.65 -21.76
C LEU A 9 -0.25 -6.19 -20.51
N MET A 10 -0.35 -7.52 -20.38
CA MET A 10 -0.94 -8.16 -19.21
C MET A 10 -0.17 -7.83 -17.93
N LEU A 11 1.17 -7.83 -17.99
CA LEU A 11 2.00 -7.47 -16.85
C LEU A 11 1.83 -6.01 -16.43
N VAL A 12 1.77 -5.07 -17.39
CA VAL A 12 1.54 -3.65 -17.10
C VAL A 12 0.17 -3.45 -16.45
N LEU A 13 -0.87 -4.09 -16.97
CA LEU A 13 -2.21 -4.05 -16.39
C LEU A 13 -2.24 -4.66 -15.00
N LEU A 14 -1.64 -5.83 -14.82
CA LEU A 14 -1.54 -6.49 -13.52
C LEU A 14 -0.84 -5.58 -12.49
N GLN A 15 0.30 -4.99 -12.85
CA GLN A 15 1.05 -4.11 -11.96
C GLN A 15 0.31 -2.79 -11.68
N ALA A 16 -0.47 -2.26 -12.63
CA ALA A 16 -1.30 -1.09 -12.41
C ALA A 16 -2.42 -1.38 -11.40
N VAL A 17 -3.04 -2.55 -11.47
CA VAL A 17 -4.08 -3.00 -10.53
C VAL A 17 -3.49 -3.29 -9.15
N LEU A 18 -2.37 -4.03 -9.09
CA LEU A 18 -1.68 -4.36 -7.84
C LEU A 18 -0.97 -3.18 -7.19
N GLY A 19 -0.75 -2.09 -7.93
CA GLY A 19 -0.08 -0.89 -7.43
C GLY A 19 -1.02 0.18 -6.88
N PHE A 20 -2.33 -0.07 -6.81
CA PHE A 20 -3.30 0.93 -6.36
C PHE A 20 -3.14 1.28 -4.87
N ASP A 21 -2.96 0.29 -4.01
CA ASP A 21 -2.67 0.43 -2.58
C ASP A 21 -1.36 1.18 -2.34
N ASN A 22 -0.32 0.84 -3.09
CA ASN A 22 0.96 1.53 -3.09
C ASN A 22 0.82 3.01 -3.49
N LEU A 23 0.00 3.30 -4.49
CA LEU A 23 -0.31 4.66 -4.94
C LEU A 23 -0.96 5.50 -3.84
N LEU A 24 -1.92 4.92 -3.10
CA LEU A 24 -2.56 5.57 -1.95
C LEU A 24 -1.53 5.85 -0.85
N TYR A 25 -0.70 4.86 -0.49
CA TYR A 25 0.34 5.05 0.50
C TYR A 25 1.29 6.20 0.13
N ILE A 26 1.81 6.22 -1.09
CA ILE A 26 2.71 7.26 -1.58
C ILE A 26 2.03 8.63 -1.51
N SER A 27 0.77 8.71 -1.90
CA SER A 27 0.01 9.97 -1.91
C SER A 27 -0.17 10.51 -0.49
N LEU A 28 -0.52 9.68 0.48
CA LEU A 28 -0.70 10.05 1.88
C LEU A 28 0.65 10.34 2.57
N GLU A 29 1.66 9.49 2.39
CA GLU A 29 2.96 9.66 3.00
C GLU A 29 3.65 10.95 2.53
N SER A 30 3.55 11.28 1.23
CA SER A 30 4.15 12.49 0.67
C SER A 30 3.58 13.78 1.28
N LYS A 31 2.35 13.78 1.83
CA LYS A 31 1.76 14.94 2.50
C LYS A 31 2.47 15.31 3.80
N LYS A 32 3.22 14.39 4.41
CA LYS A 32 4.01 14.65 5.62
C LYS A 32 5.22 15.55 5.36
N ALA A 33 5.64 15.68 4.09
CA ALA A 33 6.67 16.62 3.67
C ALA A 33 6.12 18.04 3.51
N ASP A 34 7.01 19.03 3.40
CA ASP A 34 6.64 20.40 3.07
C ASP A 34 5.86 20.45 1.75
N VAL A 35 4.81 21.28 1.68
CA VAL A 35 3.91 21.41 0.52
C VAL A 35 4.70 21.67 -0.77
N THR A 36 5.75 22.51 -0.70
CA THR A 36 6.62 22.84 -1.84
C THR A 36 7.48 21.67 -2.31
N ARG A 37 7.70 20.67 -1.44
CA ARG A 37 8.56 19.51 -1.68
C ARG A 37 7.79 18.23 -1.99
N GLN A 38 6.47 18.19 -1.80
CA GLN A 38 5.67 16.97 -1.96
C GLN A 38 5.79 16.33 -3.34
N SER A 39 5.72 17.13 -4.42
CA SER A 39 5.88 16.61 -5.79
C SER A 39 7.29 16.03 -6.02
N PHE A 40 8.33 16.70 -5.52
CA PHE A 40 9.70 16.20 -5.56
C PHE A 40 9.84 14.88 -4.81
N VAL A 41 9.30 14.79 -3.59
CA VAL A 41 9.33 13.59 -2.74
C VAL A 41 8.67 12.40 -3.44
N ARG A 42 7.49 12.60 -4.05
CA ARG A 42 6.79 11.55 -4.80
C ARG A 42 7.60 11.06 -5.98
N LYS A 43 8.06 11.98 -6.84
CA LYS A 43 8.81 11.62 -8.06
C LYS A 43 10.13 10.92 -7.72
N THR A 44 10.87 11.45 -6.75
CA THR A 44 12.13 10.84 -6.30
C THR A 44 11.90 9.51 -5.60
N GLY A 45 10.91 9.43 -4.71
CA GLY A 45 10.57 8.20 -4.00
C GLY A 45 10.16 7.08 -4.95
N ILE A 46 9.27 7.35 -5.91
CA ILE A 46 8.87 6.35 -6.91
C ILE A 46 10.04 6.01 -7.85
N GLY A 47 10.83 7.01 -8.29
CA GLY A 47 11.97 6.76 -9.15
C GLY A 47 13.01 5.84 -8.51
N LEU A 48 13.36 6.07 -7.24
CA LEU A 48 14.23 5.18 -6.47
C LEU A 48 13.58 3.81 -6.27
N ALA A 49 12.28 3.78 -5.97
CA ALA A 49 11.56 2.52 -5.81
C ALA A 49 11.57 1.66 -7.07
N ILE A 50 11.47 2.25 -8.28
CA ILE A 50 11.61 1.52 -9.55
C ILE A 50 12.99 0.85 -9.65
N ILE A 51 14.05 1.57 -9.28
CA ILE A 51 15.42 1.04 -9.28
C ILE A 51 15.52 -0.16 -8.31
N PHE A 52 15.08 0.01 -7.07
CA PHE A 52 15.08 -1.06 -6.08
C PHE A 52 14.22 -2.25 -6.52
N ARG A 53 13.10 -2.01 -7.19
CA ARG A 53 12.24 -3.06 -7.72
C ARG A 53 12.91 -3.88 -8.81
N ILE A 54 13.70 -3.25 -9.68
CA ILE A 54 14.50 -3.95 -10.70
C ILE A 54 15.62 -4.77 -10.04
N ILE A 55 16.29 -4.21 -9.01
CA ILE A 55 17.28 -4.93 -8.22
C ILE A 55 16.64 -6.13 -7.53
N LEU A 56 15.48 -5.95 -6.92
CA LEU A 56 14.72 -7.01 -6.26
C LEU A 56 14.27 -8.08 -7.25
N LEU A 57 13.79 -7.69 -8.44
CA LEU A 57 13.47 -8.64 -9.52
C LEU A 57 14.69 -9.50 -9.87
N PHE A 58 15.85 -8.87 -10.06
CA PHE A 58 17.08 -9.61 -10.35
C PHE A 58 17.47 -10.57 -9.21
N ALA A 59 17.37 -10.09 -7.96
CA ALA A 59 17.65 -10.90 -6.78
C ALA A 59 16.69 -12.09 -6.67
N LEU A 60 15.37 -11.87 -6.86
CA LEU A 60 14.37 -12.94 -6.79
C LEU A 60 14.57 -13.97 -7.90
N VAL A 61 14.78 -13.54 -9.14
CA VAL A 61 15.05 -14.49 -10.25
C VAL A 61 16.26 -15.37 -9.99
N LYS A 62 17.28 -14.87 -9.28
CA LYS A 62 18.50 -15.63 -8.96
C LYS A 62 18.44 -16.41 -7.67
N LEU A 63 17.71 -15.91 -6.67
CA LEU A 63 17.81 -16.39 -5.29
C LEU A 63 16.44 -16.78 -4.72
N ILE A 64 15.42 -17.03 -5.56
CA ILE A 64 14.05 -17.31 -5.10
C ILE A 64 13.99 -18.48 -4.11
N GLY A 65 14.80 -19.51 -4.30
CA GLY A 65 14.87 -20.63 -3.38
C GLY A 65 15.20 -20.20 -1.95
N TYR A 66 16.19 -19.33 -1.78
CA TYR A 66 16.59 -18.83 -0.44
C TYR A 66 15.51 -17.96 0.21
N PHE A 67 14.72 -17.23 -0.57
CA PHE A 67 13.63 -16.40 -0.03
C PHE A 67 12.42 -17.21 0.42
N GLN A 68 12.26 -18.43 -0.11
CA GLN A 68 11.16 -19.35 0.22
C GLN A 68 11.52 -20.40 1.27
N GLU A 69 12.81 -20.62 1.53
CA GLU A 69 13.23 -21.55 2.57
C GLU A 69 12.81 -21.03 3.97
N PRO A 70 12.27 -21.89 4.84
CA PRO A 70 11.91 -21.52 6.20
C PRO A 70 13.17 -21.19 7.01
N VAL A 71 13.21 -19.96 7.56
CA VAL A 71 14.31 -19.47 8.41
C VAL A 71 13.99 -19.63 9.89
N LEU A 72 12.70 -19.56 10.24
CA LEU A 72 12.24 -19.64 11.62
C LEU A 72 11.01 -20.53 11.71
N HIS A 73 11.04 -21.46 12.66
CA HIS A 73 9.90 -22.32 12.98
C HIS A 73 9.42 -22.05 14.41
N ILE A 74 8.13 -21.82 14.58
CA ILE A 74 7.48 -21.66 15.89
C ILE A 74 6.59 -22.88 16.13
N PRO A 75 6.92 -23.75 17.09
CA PRO A 75 6.26 -25.05 17.28
C PRO A 75 5.24 -25.08 18.43
N PHE A 76 4.57 -23.98 18.75
CA PHE A 76 3.55 -23.98 19.81
C PHE A 76 2.20 -24.46 19.25
N GLU A 77 2.04 -25.78 19.07
CA GLU A 77 0.97 -26.43 18.33
C GLU A 77 -0.45 -26.03 18.75
N ASP A 78 -0.68 -25.72 20.03
CA ASP A 78 -2.02 -25.35 20.53
C ASP A 78 -2.34 -23.85 20.42
N VAL A 79 -1.34 -22.98 20.27
CA VAL A 79 -1.52 -21.52 20.31
C VAL A 79 -1.04 -20.85 19.04
N VAL A 80 0.20 -21.07 18.63
CA VAL A 80 0.82 -20.43 17.46
C VAL A 80 1.78 -21.42 16.80
N GLU A 81 1.49 -21.84 15.59
CA GLU A 81 2.38 -22.65 14.76
C GLU A 81 2.69 -21.89 13.48
N GLY A 82 3.95 -21.87 13.03
CA GLY A 82 4.29 -21.20 11.77
C GLY A 82 5.69 -21.48 11.28
N HIS A 83 5.84 -21.45 9.95
CA HIS A 83 7.09 -21.61 9.22
C HIS A 83 7.43 -20.30 8.50
N PHE A 84 8.25 -19.48 9.11
CA PHE A 84 8.57 -18.15 8.58
C PHE A 84 9.75 -18.23 7.62
N ASN A 85 9.55 -17.79 6.41
CA ASN A 85 10.58 -17.51 5.43
C ASN A 85 10.86 -16.00 5.34
N ILE A 86 11.92 -15.60 4.63
CA ILE A 86 12.30 -14.18 4.49
C ILE A 86 11.15 -13.38 3.88
N HIS A 87 10.47 -13.93 2.87
CA HIS A 87 9.33 -13.26 2.21
C HIS A 87 8.19 -13.00 3.20
N SER A 88 7.75 -14.03 3.93
CA SER A 88 6.66 -13.86 4.92
C SER A 88 7.00 -12.83 6.00
N LEU A 89 8.25 -12.80 6.48
CA LEU A 89 8.70 -11.82 7.47
C LEU A 89 8.63 -10.40 6.93
N ILE A 90 9.09 -10.16 5.70
CA ILE A 90 9.04 -8.83 5.06
C ILE A 90 7.59 -8.36 4.93
N VAL A 91 6.68 -9.23 4.44
CA VAL A 91 5.27 -8.90 4.24
C VAL A 91 4.57 -8.64 5.58
N LEU A 92 4.80 -9.48 6.60
CA LEU A 92 4.26 -9.29 7.95
C LEU A 92 4.73 -7.97 8.57
N MET A 93 6.03 -7.69 8.54
CA MET A 93 6.58 -6.43 9.06
C MET A 93 5.99 -5.21 8.34
N GLY A 94 5.85 -5.28 7.01
CA GLY A 94 5.20 -4.25 6.22
C GLY A 94 3.74 -4.06 6.60
N GLY A 95 2.99 -5.15 6.78
CA GLY A 95 1.60 -5.13 7.21
C GLY A 95 1.42 -4.47 8.59
N VAL A 96 2.23 -4.88 9.58
CA VAL A 96 2.25 -4.27 10.93
C VAL A 96 2.57 -2.78 10.83
N PHE A 97 3.58 -2.40 10.05
CA PHE A 97 3.99 -1.01 9.90
C PHE A 97 2.88 -0.14 9.27
N ILE A 98 2.24 -0.61 8.21
CA ILE A 98 1.13 0.11 7.56
C ILE A 98 -0.04 0.25 8.52
N LEU A 99 -0.42 -0.85 9.19
CA LEU A 99 -1.52 -0.85 10.16
C LEU A 99 -1.27 0.15 11.28
N PHE A 100 -0.06 0.12 11.86
CA PHE A 100 0.34 1.07 12.90
C PHE A 100 0.30 2.52 12.41
N THR A 101 0.81 2.77 11.21
CA THR A 101 0.83 4.12 10.61
C THR A 101 -0.58 4.63 10.34
N ALA A 102 -1.43 3.80 9.71
CA ALA A 102 -2.82 4.16 9.44
C ALA A 102 -3.61 4.42 10.75
N MET A 103 -3.46 3.54 11.74
CA MET A 103 -4.11 3.70 13.05
C MET A 103 -3.66 4.99 13.74
N LYS A 104 -2.37 5.29 13.73
CA LYS A 104 -1.82 6.51 14.33
C LYS A 104 -2.39 7.77 13.68
N GLU A 105 -2.48 7.81 12.35
CA GLU A 105 -3.04 8.96 11.62
C GLU A 105 -4.56 9.08 11.84
N ILE A 106 -5.31 7.97 11.84
CA ILE A 106 -6.73 7.95 12.17
C ILE A 106 -6.94 8.47 13.60
N TRP A 107 -6.16 7.99 14.56
CA TRP A 107 -6.22 8.44 15.94
C TRP A 107 -5.94 9.93 16.09
N HIS A 108 -4.94 10.44 15.37
CA HIS A 108 -4.60 11.87 15.35
C HIS A 108 -5.76 12.72 14.80
N MET A 109 -6.48 12.23 13.80
CA MET A 109 -7.63 12.94 13.23
C MET A 109 -8.86 12.92 14.16
N VAL A 110 -9.07 11.84 14.89
CA VAL A 110 -10.22 11.66 15.80
C VAL A 110 -9.99 12.33 17.16
N SER A 111 -8.73 12.41 17.60
CA SER A 111 -8.38 13.06 18.87
C SER A 111 -8.58 14.57 18.74
N PHE A 112 -9.69 15.09 19.26
CA PHE A 112 -9.99 16.51 19.41
C PHE A 112 -8.97 17.18 20.35
N LYS A 113 -7.76 17.42 19.87
CA LYS A 113 -6.93 18.48 20.45
C LYS A 113 -7.38 19.78 19.80
N ASN A 114 -7.86 20.69 20.65
CA ASN A 114 -8.30 22.06 20.35
C ASN A 114 -7.69 22.58 19.06
N PHE A 115 -8.55 23.02 18.13
CA PHE A 115 -8.19 23.79 16.96
C PHE A 115 -7.48 25.09 17.35
N THR A 116 -6.27 25.01 17.86
CA THR A 116 -5.35 26.13 17.79
C THR A 116 -4.78 26.11 16.40
N VAL A 117 -5.03 27.18 15.67
CA VAL A 117 -4.66 27.43 14.27
C VAL A 117 -3.15 27.28 13.98
N ASN A 118 -2.35 26.84 14.95
CA ASN A 118 -0.89 26.74 14.89
C ASN A 118 -0.36 25.29 14.97
N ASP A 119 -1.17 24.26 14.82
CA ASP A 119 -0.64 22.90 14.71
C ASP A 119 -0.16 22.66 13.26
N THR A 120 0.92 23.32 12.90
CA THR A 120 1.83 22.85 11.85
C THR A 120 2.38 21.52 12.36
N GLY A 121 1.65 20.43 12.09
CA GLY A 121 2.11 19.08 12.37
C GLY A 121 3.58 18.99 11.92
N SER A 122 4.47 18.57 12.81
CA SER A 122 5.91 18.57 12.60
C SER A 122 6.21 17.96 11.22
N LYS A 123 6.48 18.85 10.25
CA LYS A 123 6.84 18.44 8.88
C LYS A 123 8.02 17.50 8.95
N GLN A 124 7.88 16.34 8.35
CA GLN A 124 8.96 15.35 8.36
C GLN A 124 10.04 15.75 7.35
N SER A 125 11.28 15.34 7.62
CA SER A 125 12.37 15.59 6.68
C SER A 125 12.12 14.87 5.35
N VAL A 126 12.48 15.53 4.26
CA VAL A 126 12.32 15.01 2.89
C VAL A 126 12.93 13.61 2.75
N SER A 127 14.14 13.42 3.29
CA SER A 127 14.84 12.12 3.24
C SER A 127 14.09 11.01 3.94
N LYS A 128 13.47 11.31 5.10
CA LYS A 128 12.70 10.32 5.85
C LYS A 128 11.46 9.88 5.07
N VAL A 129 10.74 10.84 4.49
CA VAL A 129 9.53 10.54 3.70
C VAL A 129 9.90 9.75 2.43
N ILE A 130 10.97 10.12 1.73
CA ILE A 130 11.46 9.36 0.58
C ILE A 130 11.84 7.93 1.00
N ALA A 131 12.60 7.77 2.09
CA ALA A 131 12.99 6.45 2.59
C ALA A 131 11.76 5.57 2.90
N MET A 132 10.72 6.13 3.54
CA MET A 132 9.47 5.42 3.83
C MET A 132 8.74 4.98 2.55
N ILE A 133 8.66 5.87 1.56
CA ILE A 133 8.06 5.54 0.25
C ILE A 133 8.84 4.40 -0.41
N VAL A 134 10.16 4.44 -0.41
CA VAL A 134 11.00 3.41 -1.02
C VAL A 134 10.84 2.07 -0.29
N VAL A 135 10.97 2.05 1.03
CA VAL A 135 10.87 0.82 1.83
C VAL A 135 9.51 0.15 1.61
N MET A 136 8.42 0.91 1.71
CA MET A 136 7.09 0.34 1.53
C MET A 136 6.84 -0.10 0.10
N ASN A 137 7.36 0.63 -0.88
CA ASN A 137 7.26 0.20 -2.27
C ASN A 137 7.99 -1.13 -2.50
N VAL A 138 9.15 -1.36 -1.86
CA VAL A 138 9.85 -2.65 -1.90
C VAL A 138 8.98 -3.75 -1.30
N VAL A 139 8.35 -3.51 -0.14
CA VAL A 139 7.45 -4.50 0.50
C VAL A 139 6.31 -4.90 -0.44
N PHE A 140 5.59 -3.92 -1.00
CA PHE A 140 4.50 -4.18 -1.97
C PHE A 140 4.98 -4.82 -3.28
N SER A 141 6.29 -4.71 -3.57
CA SER A 141 6.84 -5.22 -4.82
C SER A 141 7.03 -6.73 -4.83
N PHE A 142 7.17 -7.37 -3.66
CA PHE A 142 7.40 -8.82 -3.60
C PHE A 142 6.28 -9.59 -4.29
N ASP A 143 5.03 -9.39 -3.87
CA ASP A 143 3.87 -10.10 -4.46
C ASP A 143 3.72 -9.81 -5.96
N SER A 144 3.89 -8.56 -6.36
CA SER A 144 3.76 -8.18 -7.78
C SER A 144 4.88 -8.74 -8.67
N ILE A 145 6.10 -8.90 -8.15
CA ILE A 145 7.21 -9.52 -8.87
C ILE A 145 6.99 -11.02 -8.97
N LEU A 146 6.59 -11.68 -7.88
CA LEU A 146 6.27 -13.11 -7.90
C LEU A 146 5.13 -13.43 -8.85
N SER A 147 4.08 -12.60 -8.84
CA SER A 147 2.98 -12.71 -9.81
C SER A 147 3.45 -12.52 -11.27
N ALA A 148 4.42 -11.64 -11.51
CA ALA A 148 5.02 -11.45 -12.82
C ALA A 148 5.86 -12.66 -13.24
N MET A 149 6.64 -13.24 -12.34
CA MET A 149 7.43 -14.44 -12.58
C MET A 149 6.56 -15.68 -12.87
N ALA A 150 5.33 -15.72 -12.34
CA ALA A 150 4.36 -16.77 -12.70
C ALA A 150 3.81 -16.67 -14.13
N LEU A 151 3.92 -15.49 -14.77
CA LEU A 151 3.42 -15.23 -16.13
C LEU A 151 4.51 -15.34 -17.20
N THR A 152 5.77 -15.11 -16.84
CA THR A 152 6.90 -15.15 -17.79
C THR A 152 8.22 -15.32 -17.07
N ASP A 153 9.14 -16.08 -17.69
CA ASP A 153 10.53 -16.23 -17.24
C ASP A 153 11.46 -15.19 -17.88
N VAL A 154 10.94 -14.34 -18.77
CA VAL A 154 11.74 -13.38 -19.54
C VAL A 154 11.98 -12.12 -18.72
N PHE A 155 13.16 -12.01 -18.10
CA PHE A 155 13.58 -10.88 -17.25
C PHE A 155 13.30 -9.50 -17.90
N TRP A 156 13.64 -9.33 -19.18
CA TRP A 156 13.48 -8.04 -19.86
C TRP A 156 12.01 -7.60 -20.01
N ILE A 157 11.09 -8.55 -20.19
CA ILE A 157 9.65 -8.24 -20.29
C ILE A 157 9.17 -7.74 -18.93
N MET A 158 9.56 -8.40 -17.84
CA MET A 158 9.24 -7.98 -16.48
C MET A 158 9.86 -6.61 -16.15
N ALA A 159 11.13 -6.39 -16.48
CA ALA A 159 11.82 -5.12 -16.23
C ALA A 159 11.16 -3.94 -16.98
N VAL A 160 10.80 -4.12 -18.25
CA VAL A 160 10.09 -3.12 -19.05
C VAL A 160 8.70 -2.85 -18.47
N ALA A 161 7.98 -3.89 -18.04
CA ALA A 161 6.68 -3.73 -17.38
C ALA A 161 6.78 -2.91 -16.09
N ILE A 162 7.82 -3.14 -15.27
CA ILE A 162 8.10 -2.36 -14.05
C ILE A 162 8.36 -0.89 -14.38
N ILE A 163 9.15 -0.60 -15.40
CA ILE A 163 9.44 0.77 -15.80
C ILE A 163 8.18 1.49 -16.28
N ILE A 164 7.40 0.86 -17.18
CA ILE A 164 6.16 1.44 -17.72
C ILE A 164 5.14 1.69 -16.58
N SER A 165 4.92 0.70 -15.72
CA SER A 165 3.99 0.83 -14.59
C SER A 165 4.47 1.88 -13.58
N GLY A 166 5.78 1.98 -13.36
CA GLY A 166 6.37 2.99 -12.49
C GLY A 166 6.19 4.43 -13.03
N ILE A 167 6.36 4.64 -14.33
CA ILE A 167 6.08 5.95 -14.98
C ILE A 167 4.59 6.29 -14.85
N LEU A 168 3.70 5.32 -15.09
CA LEU A 168 2.26 5.48 -14.91
C LEU A 168 1.93 5.84 -13.45
N MET A 169 2.59 5.20 -12.49
CA MET A 169 2.41 5.45 -11.05
C MET A 169 2.84 6.88 -10.68
N ILE A 170 3.93 7.42 -11.24
CA ILE A 170 4.35 8.82 -11.01
C ILE A 170 3.24 9.77 -11.44
N TRP A 171 2.66 9.55 -12.62
CA TRP A 171 1.58 10.39 -13.14
C TRP A 171 0.29 10.28 -12.32
N LEU A 172 -0.09 9.06 -11.94
CA LEU A 172 -1.30 8.81 -11.13
C LEU A 172 -1.15 9.34 -9.71
N ALA A 173 0.03 9.21 -9.07
CA ALA A 173 0.28 9.69 -7.72
C ALA A 173 0.05 11.20 -7.58
N GLU A 174 0.41 11.98 -8.61
CA GLU A 174 0.13 13.42 -8.65
C GLU A 174 -1.39 13.67 -8.66
N LYS A 175 -2.13 12.96 -9.52
CA LYS A 175 -3.60 13.09 -9.64
C LYS A 175 -4.33 12.70 -8.36
N VAL A 176 -3.95 11.56 -7.78
CA VAL A 176 -4.55 11.07 -6.53
C VAL A 176 -4.26 12.01 -5.37
N THR A 177 -3.03 12.52 -5.25
CA THR A 177 -2.69 13.47 -4.19
C THR A 177 -3.50 14.76 -4.30
N VAL A 178 -3.64 15.33 -5.51
CA VAL A 178 -4.47 16.53 -5.73
C VAL A 178 -5.94 16.26 -5.38
N PHE A 179 -6.45 15.08 -5.75
CA PHE A 179 -7.82 14.68 -5.42
C PHE A 179 -8.03 14.57 -3.90
N LEU A 180 -7.14 13.88 -3.18
CA LEU A 180 -7.19 13.73 -1.72
C LEU A 180 -7.03 15.07 -0.99
N THR A 181 -6.26 16.02 -1.55
CA THR A 181 -6.03 17.34 -0.92
C THR A 181 -7.24 18.26 -1.05
N LYS A 182 -8.00 18.16 -2.15
CA LYS A 182 -9.20 18.97 -2.37
C LYS A 182 -10.36 18.65 -1.42
N ASN A 183 -10.41 17.42 -0.89
CA ASN A 183 -11.51 16.95 -0.09
C ASN A 183 -10.99 16.19 1.12
N ARG A 184 -11.01 16.84 2.28
CA ARG A 184 -10.54 16.26 3.56
C ARG A 184 -11.26 14.94 3.93
N ILE A 185 -12.51 14.78 3.48
CA ILE A 185 -13.29 13.55 3.70
C ILE A 185 -12.60 12.36 3.02
N TYR A 186 -12.14 12.53 1.77
CA TYR A 186 -11.43 11.46 1.06
C TYR A 186 -10.05 11.13 1.63
N GLU A 187 -9.46 12.04 2.40
CA GLU A 187 -8.22 11.75 3.13
C GLU A 187 -8.46 10.72 4.22
N VAL A 188 -9.54 10.87 4.98
CA VAL A 188 -9.95 9.90 6.00
C VAL A 188 -10.29 8.56 5.36
N LEU A 189 -11.04 8.57 4.25
CA LEU A 189 -11.32 7.36 3.48
C LEU A 189 -10.02 6.66 3.04
N GLY A 190 -9.04 7.44 2.52
CA GLY A 190 -7.74 6.88 2.13
C GLY A 190 -7.00 6.20 3.28
N LEU A 191 -7.08 6.75 4.50
CA LEU A 191 -6.49 6.13 5.69
C LEU A 191 -7.20 4.83 6.09
N PHE A 192 -8.54 4.76 5.98
CA PHE A 192 -9.26 3.52 6.20
C PHE A 192 -8.91 2.46 5.14
N ILE A 193 -8.78 2.86 3.88
CA ILE A 193 -8.32 1.94 2.83
C ILE A 193 -6.90 1.43 3.17
N LEU A 194 -6.00 2.32 3.59
CA LEU A 194 -4.64 1.94 3.98
C LEU A 194 -4.64 0.99 5.19
N PHE A 195 -5.56 1.18 6.15
CA PHE A 195 -5.76 0.27 7.27
C PHE A 195 -6.16 -1.14 6.79
N ILE A 196 -7.09 -1.25 5.84
CA ILE A 196 -7.49 -2.53 5.23
C ILE A 196 -6.34 -3.17 4.45
N VAL A 197 -5.52 -2.37 3.75
CA VAL A 197 -4.29 -2.85 3.10
C VAL A 197 -3.33 -3.47 4.11
N GLY A 198 -3.16 -2.85 5.28
CA GLY A 198 -2.36 -3.42 6.37
C GLY A 198 -2.88 -4.79 6.83
N ILE A 199 -4.21 -4.94 6.98
CA ILE A 199 -4.84 -6.24 7.31
C ILE A 199 -4.60 -7.25 6.19
N MET A 200 -4.76 -6.85 4.92
CA MET A 200 -4.52 -7.71 3.77
C MET A 200 -3.07 -8.24 3.77
N LEU A 201 -2.07 -7.38 4.01
CA LEU A 201 -0.68 -7.80 4.10
C LEU A 201 -0.41 -8.72 5.30
N LEU A 202 -1.05 -8.49 6.44
CA LEU A 202 -0.91 -9.38 7.60
C LEU A 202 -1.46 -10.77 7.31
N THR A 203 -2.63 -10.87 6.68
CA THR A 203 -3.21 -12.15 6.30
C THR A 203 -2.39 -12.85 5.22
N GLU A 204 -1.86 -12.11 4.25
CA GLU A 204 -0.94 -12.62 3.22
C GLU A 204 0.36 -13.15 3.82
N GLY A 205 1.03 -12.35 4.65
CA GLY A 205 2.26 -12.75 5.34
C GLY A 205 2.05 -13.93 6.29
N GLY A 206 0.91 -13.99 6.99
CA GLY A 206 0.52 -15.13 7.82
C GLY A 206 0.31 -16.40 7.00
N HIS A 207 -0.34 -16.29 5.85
CA HIS A 207 -0.49 -17.42 4.91
C HIS A 207 0.86 -17.91 4.37
N LEU A 208 1.73 -16.99 3.96
CA LEU A 208 3.08 -17.30 3.49
C LEU A 208 3.93 -17.98 4.56
N ALA A 209 3.71 -17.65 5.83
CA ALA A 209 4.32 -18.30 6.99
C ALA A 209 3.61 -19.60 7.40
N GLN A 210 2.55 -20.02 6.71
CA GLN A 210 1.69 -21.15 7.11
C GLN A 210 1.22 -21.02 8.57
N LEU A 211 0.94 -19.76 8.99
CA LEU A 211 0.62 -19.43 10.38
C LEU A 211 -0.74 -20.01 10.76
N LYS A 212 -0.75 -20.76 11.86
CA LYS A 212 -1.96 -21.22 12.54
C LYS A 212 -2.09 -20.51 13.88
N LEU A 213 -3.26 -20.01 14.18
CA LEU A 213 -3.62 -19.42 15.46
C LEU A 213 -4.77 -20.23 16.08
N PHE A 214 -4.55 -20.76 17.26
CA PHE A 214 -5.54 -21.60 17.97
C PHE A 214 -6.07 -22.78 17.11
N GLY A 215 -5.17 -23.39 16.32
CA GLY A 215 -5.49 -24.50 15.41
C GLY A 215 -6.06 -24.08 14.05
N GLU A 216 -6.45 -22.81 13.86
CA GLU A 216 -7.01 -22.31 12.61
C GLU A 216 -5.91 -21.69 11.70
N VAL A 217 -5.92 -22.07 10.41
CA VAL A 217 -4.98 -21.58 9.41
C VAL A 217 -5.37 -20.16 8.98
N ILE A 218 -4.39 -19.25 8.95
CA ILE A 218 -4.61 -17.91 8.39
C ILE A 218 -4.72 -18.00 6.88
N VAL A 219 -5.87 -17.56 6.35
CA VAL A 219 -6.16 -17.49 4.92
C VAL A 219 -6.01 -16.05 4.45
N PRO A 220 -5.33 -15.80 3.30
CA PRO A 220 -5.16 -14.45 2.77
C PRO A 220 -6.51 -13.86 2.35
N MET A 221 -6.65 -12.55 2.56
CA MET A 221 -7.82 -11.83 2.09
C MET A 221 -7.86 -11.86 0.55
N SER A 222 -8.98 -12.29 -0.04
CA SER A 222 -9.13 -12.27 -1.49
C SER A 222 -9.18 -10.85 -2.03
N LYS A 223 -8.62 -10.61 -3.23
CA LYS A 223 -8.69 -9.31 -3.92
C LYS A 223 -10.15 -8.88 -4.14
N THR A 224 -11.05 -9.81 -4.41
CA THR A 224 -12.49 -9.54 -4.53
C THR A 224 -13.07 -8.99 -3.24
N THR A 225 -12.76 -9.60 -2.09
CA THR A 225 -13.18 -9.12 -0.77
C THR A 225 -12.62 -7.72 -0.50
N PHE A 226 -11.34 -7.48 -0.82
CA PHE A 226 -10.70 -6.17 -0.68
C PHE A 226 -11.44 -5.08 -1.48
N TYR A 227 -11.68 -5.29 -2.77
CA TYR A 227 -12.40 -4.32 -3.61
C TYR A 227 -13.86 -4.13 -3.17
N PHE A 228 -14.51 -5.19 -2.68
CA PHE A 228 -15.85 -5.09 -2.14
C PHE A 228 -15.91 -4.21 -0.88
N ILE A 229 -14.95 -4.36 0.04
CA ILE A 229 -14.83 -3.50 1.23
C ILE A 229 -14.60 -2.06 0.82
N ILE A 230 -13.70 -1.80 -0.13
CA ILE A 230 -13.46 -0.44 -0.64
C ILE A 230 -14.75 0.17 -1.21
N ALA A 231 -15.49 -0.58 -2.01
CA ALA A 231 -16.75 -0.11 -2.59
C ALA A 231 -17.76 0.27 -1.50
N ILE A 232 -17.86 -0.52 -0.44
CA ILE A 232 -18.73 -0.22 0.72
C ILE A 232 -18.24 1.05 1.44
N LEU A 233 -16.93 1.19 1.69
CA LEU A 233 -16.36 2.36 2.36
C LEU A 233 -16.63 3.64 1.56
N VAL A 234 -16.45 3.61 0.24
CA VAL A 234 -16.77 4.73 -0.66
C VAL A 234 -18.25 5.08 -0.60
N LEU A 235 -19.14 4.07 -0.60
CA LEU A 235 -20.58 4.29 -0.51
C LEU A 235 -20.97 4.93 0.82
N ILE A 236 -20.43 4.45 1.94
CA ILE A 236 -20.64 5.02 3.28
C ILE A 236 -20.18 6.48 3.30
N ASP A 237 -19.01 6.78 2.75
CA ASP A 237 -18.44 8.11 2.71
C ASP A 237 -19.31 9.09 1.91
N ILE A 238 -19.83 8.67 0.74
CA ILE A 238 -20.78 9.45 -0.06
C ILE A 238 -22.06 9.75 0.72
N VAL A 239 -22.61 8.77 1.43
CA VAL A 239 -23.83 8.93 2.23
C VAL A 239 -23.57 9.91 3.39
N GLN A 240 -22.47 9.72 4.13
CA GLN A 240 -22.10 10.61 5.23
C GLN A 240 -21.86 12.05 4.76
N GLY A 241 -21.17 12.24 3.63
CA GLY A 241 -20.92 13.55 3.06
C GLY A 241 -22.21 14.28 2.66
N ARG A 242 -23.19 13.56 2.09
CA ARG A 242 -24.53 14.11 1.79
C ARG A 242 -25.30 14.46 3.06
N TYR A 243 -25.24 13.62 4.07
CA TYR A 243 -25.91 13.84 5.34
C TYR A 243 -25.36 15.08 6.07
N GLN A 244 -24.05 15.22 6.18
CA GLN A 244 -23.40 16.40 6.78
C GLN A 244 -23.78 17.70 6.08
N LYS A 245 -23.76 17.73 4.72
CA LYS A 245 -24.19 18.90 3.95
C LYS A 245 -25.66 19.28 4.23
N LYS A 246 -26.52 18.30 4.43
CA LYS A 246 -27.93 18.55 4.76
C LYS A 246 -28.12 19.16 6.16
N ILE A 247 -27.34 18.67 7.14
CA ILE A 247 -27.38 19.22 8.50
C ILE A 247 -26.90 20.67 8.52
N MET A 248 -25.75 20.98 7.89
CA MET A 248 -25.21 22.35 7.83
C MET A 248 -26.22 23.32 7.21
N LYS A 249 -26.85 22.96 6.09
CA LYS A 249 -27.91 23.79 5.47
C LYS A 249 -29.12 24.00 6.38
N SER A 250 -29.47 23.00 7.20
CA SER A 250 -30.61 23.14 8.13
C SER A 250 -30.29 24.04 9.33
N GLN A 251 -29.01 24.17 9.69
CA GLN A 251 -28.56 25.07 10.75
C GLN A 251 -28.46 26.53 10.26
N GLU A 252 -28.01 26.74 9.03
CA GLU A 252 -27.96 28.07 8.41
C GLU A 252 -29.37 28.70 8.21
N VAL A 253 -30.41 27.89 8.01
CA VAL A 253 -31.80 28.35 7.87
C VAL A 253 -32.44 28.69 9.22
N LYS A 254 -31.86 28.21 10.35
CA LYS A 254 -32.36 28.46 11.71
C LYS A 254 -31.66 29.57 12.45
N ALA A 255 -30.55 30.12 11.90
CA ALA A 255 -29.81 31.26 12.42
C ALA A 255 -30.21 32.53 11.66
#